data_848c7071beb944e84abdcf38a634d140
#
_entry.id   848c7071beb944e84abdcf38a634d140
#
_cell.length_a   1.000
_cell.length_b   1.000
_cell.length_c   1.000
_cell.angle_alpha   90.00
_cell.angle_beta   90.00
_cell.angle_gamma   90.00
#
_symmetry.space_group_name_H-M   'P 1'
#
loop_
_entity.id
_entity.type
_entity.pdbx_description
1 polymer ?
#
loop_
_entity_poly.entity_id
_entity_poly.type
_entity_poly.pdbx_seq_one_letter_code
_entity_poly.pdbx_strand_id
1 'polypeptide(L)'
;VETPGYPRALQVLQNNGVHCCCLPVDEDGLSVEALNRSDAAVCYVTPSHQFPTGVTMPAGRRAELLHWAARKPRQRYIIEDDYDSEFRFDTRPLPSLQGMAGADGPVVYLSTCSRSLAPSIRIAYMVLPEHLLPAWREKYRLYSGTVSRFEQQTLARFITEGYFTRHLARERVAYKARRDALTAALTAAFAPGELTLAGLHTGLHL
;
A
#
# COMPACT_ATOMS: atom_id res chain seq x y z
N VAL A 1 12.88 -2.93 3.49
CA VAL A 1 12.10 -2.33 2.40
C VAL A 1 12.27 -3.13 1.13
N GLU A 2 11.29 -3.05 0.23
CA GLU A 2 11.32 -3.67 -1.10
C GLU A 2 12.39 -3.07 -2.01
N THR A 3 13.00 -3.89 -2.90
CA THR A 3 13.88 -3.42 -3.98
C THR A 3 13.64 -4.25 -5.26
N PRO A 4 13.22 -3.62 -6.38
CA PRO A 4 12.85 -2.21 -6.49
C PRO A 4 11.69 -1.85 -5.57
N GLY A 5 11.61 -0.60 -5.12
CA GLY A 5 10.58 -0.15 -4.19
C GLY A 5 10.42 1.36 -4.19
N TYR A 6 9.53 1.89 -3.37
CA TYR A 6 9.23 3.32 -3.29
C TYR A 6 10.40 4.11 -2.64
N PRO A 7 11.17 4.89 -3.41
CA PRO A 7 12.42 5.45 -2.93
C PRO A 7 12.23 6.50 -1.83
N ARG A 8 11.08 7.20 -1.81
CA ARG A 8 10.79 8.20 -0.77
C ARG A 8 10.57 7.57 0.60
N ALA A 9 9.98 6.37 0.67
CA ALA A 9 9.84 5.66 1.93
C ALA A 9 11.22 5.31 2.50
N LEU A 10 12.12 4.77 1.68
CA LEU A 10 13.49 4.49 2.07
C LEU A 10 14.20 5.75 2.57
N GLN A 11 14.11 6.85 1.82
CA GLN A 11 14.74 8.12 2.19
C GLN A 11 14.20 8.66 3.53
N VAL A 12 12.88 8.62 3.75
CA VAL A 12 12.27 9.07 5.00
C VAL A 12 12.76 8.24 6.18
N LEU A 13 12.82 6.93 6.03
CA LEU A 13 13.32 6.04 7.09
C LEU A 13 14.80 6.34 7.42
N GLN A 14 15.64 6.45 6.40
CA GLN A 14 17.08 6.77 6.58
C GLN A 14 17.29 8.15 7.21
N ASN A 15 16.55 9.17 6.79
CA ASN A 15 16.63 10.52 7.37
C ASN A 15 16.20 10.56 8.84
N ASN A 16 15.43 9.59 9.30
CA ASN A 16 15.06 9.41 10.70
C ASN A 16 15.99 8.43 11.45
N GLY A 17 17.16 8.12 10.90
CA GLY A 17 18.16 7.29 11.55
C GLY A 17 17.84 5.79 11.57
N VAL A 18 16.87 5.35 10.77
CA VAL A 18 16.53 3.92 10.66
C VAL A 18 17.52 3.21 9.74
N HIS A 19 18.19 2.17 10.24
CA HIS A 19 18.98 1.29 9.38
C HIS A 19 18.07 0.47 8.49
N CYS A 20 18.23 0.59 7.17
CA CYS A 20 17.36 -0.07 6.18
C CYS A 20 18.15 -1.10 5.38
N CYS A 21 17.61 -2.33 5.30
CA CYS A 21 18.04 -3.31 4.30
C CYS A 21 17.02 -3.35 3.13
N CYS A 22 17.54 -3.43 1.92
CA CYS A 22 16.75 -3.57 0.70
C CYS A 22 16.67 -5.06 0.35
N LEU A 23 15.44 -5.59 0.25
CA LEU A 23 15.18 -6.99 0.00
C LEU A 23 14.50 -7.16 -1.36
N PRO A 24 14.85 -8.21 -2.13
CA PRO A 24 14.35 -8.39 -3.48
C PRO A 24 12.84 -8.64 -3.53
N VAL A 25 12.25 -8.16 -4.61
CA VAL A 25 10.88 -8.45 -5.03
C VAL A 25 10.94 -9.53 -6.11
N ASP A 26 10.11 -10.54 -5.99
CA ASP A 26 9.87 -11.58 -6.98
C ASP A 26 8.47 -11.44 -7.62
N GLU A 27 8.01 -12.44 -8.34
CA GLU A 27 6.70 -12.48 -8.99
C GLU A 27 5.50 -12.40 -8.04
N ASP A 28 5.70 -12.69 -6.76
CA ASP A 28 4.69 -12.62 -5.70
C ASP A 28 4.89 -11.43 -4.73
N GLY A 29 5.83 -10.54 -5.01
CA GLY A 29 6.17 -9.39 -4.17
C GLY A 29 7.42 -9.60 -3.34
N LEU A 30 7.51 -9.01 -2.14
CA LEU A 30 8.68 -9.13 -1.28
C LEU A 30 9.05 -10.59 -0.99
N SER A 31 10.33 -10.96 -1.21
CA SER A 31 10.84 -12.28 -0.88
C SER A 31 10.86 -12.51 0.64
N VAL A 32 9.97 -13.38 1.12
CA VAL A 32 9.92 -13.78 2.54
C VAL A 32 11.12 -14.62 2.93
N GLU A 33 11.72 -15.34 1.98
CA GLU A 33 12.97 -16.06 2.23
C GLU A 33 14.12 -15.10 2.55
N ALA A 34 14.28 -14.04 1.76
CA ALA A 34 15.30 -13.01 2.02
C ALA A 34 15.01 -12.27 3.34
N LEU A 35 13.72 -11.99 3.63
CA LEU A 35 13.31 -11.37 4.87
C LEU A 35 13.62 -12.24 6.10
N ASN A 36 13.43 -13.55 6.01
CA ASN A 36 13.78 -14.50 7.08
C ASN A 36 15.28 -14.57 7.37
N ARG A 37 16.13 -14.31 6.37
CA ARG A 37 17.59 -14.28 6.54
C ARG A 37 18.10 -12.94 7.07
N SER A 38 17.26 -11.90 7.07
CA SER A 38 17.62 -10.59 7.61
C SER A 38 17.36 -10.51 9.10
N ASP A 39 17.96 -9.50 9.75
CA ASP A 39 17.72 -9.15 11.15
C ASP A 39 16.60 -8.12 11.33
N ALA A 40 15.83 -7.84 10.29
CA ALA A 40 14.77 -6.85 10.27
C ALA A 40 13.73 -7.09 11.37
N ALA A 41 13.35 -6.01 12.06
CA ALA A 41 12.24 -5.99 13.00
C ALA A 41 10.98 -5.37 12.38
N VAL A 42 11.14 -4.58 11.30
CA VAL A 42 10.04 -3.94 10.58
C VAL A 42 10.20 -4.19 9.09
N CYS A 43 9.10 -4.56 8.44
CA CYS A 43 9.01 -4.76 7.01
C CYS A 43 8.07 -3.71 6.41
N TYR A 44 8.53 -2.94 5.41
CA TYR A 44 7.68 -2.01 4.64
C TYR A 44 7.39 -2.60 3.27
N VAL A 45 6.10 -2.72 2.93
CA VAL A 45 5.61 -3.37 1.69
C VAL A 45 4.44 -2.63 1.07
N THR A 46 4.27 -2.78 -0.25
CA THR A 46 3.15 -2.28 -1.04
C THR A 46 2.35 -3.44 -1.66
N PRO A 47 1.63 -4.25 -0.84
CA PRO A 47 1.17 -5.58 -1.25
C PRO A 47 -0.03 -5.57 -2.21
N SER A 48 -0.80 -4.49 -2.25
CA SER A 48 -1.97 -4.38 -3.12
C SER A 48 -1.57 -4.07 -4.56
N HIS A 49 -0.46 -3.34 -4.73
CA HIS A 49 0.10 -2.95 -6.02
C HIS A 49 1.56 -2.54 -5.80
N GLN A 50 2.48 -3.48 -5.95
CA GLN A 50 3.89 -3.27 -5.67
C GLN A 50 4.47 -2.13 -6.53
N PHE A 51 5.09 -1.17 -5.90
CA PHE A 51 5.76 -0.09 -6.61
C PHE A 51 7.25 -0.42 -6.81
N PRO A 52 7.79 -0.39 -8.05
CA PRO A 52 7.14 0.03 -9.30
C PRO A 52 6.68 -1.15 -10.19
N THR A 53 6.77 -2.40 -9.74
CA THR A 53 6.60 -3.58 -10.60
C THR A 53 5.14 -3.89 -10.97
N GLY A 54 4.18 -3.32 -10.26
CA GLY A 54 2.75 -3.61 -10.46
C GLY A 54 2.29 -4.97 -9.92
N VAL A 55 3.17 -5.74 -9.30
CA VAL A 55 2.82 -7.05 -8.73
C VAL A 55 1.79 -6.91 -7.60
N THR A 56 0.76 -7.73 -7.62
CA THR A 56 -0.19 -7.87 -6.52
C THR A 56 0.21 -9.09 -5.69
N MET A 57 0.54 -8.86 -4.42
CA MET A 57 0.94 -9.93 -3.50
C MET A 57 -0.22 -10.89 -3.24
N PRO A 58 -0.09 -12.18 -3.56
CA PRO A 58 -1.16 -13.15 -3.37
C PRO A 58 -1.40 -13.47 -1.90
N ALA A 59 -2.57 -14.06 -1.59
CA ALA A 59 -2.97 -14.38 -0.23
C ALA A 59 -1.96 -15.29 0.51
N GLY A 60 -1.35 -16.22 -0.18
CA GLY A 60 -0.30 -17.09 0.36
C GLY A 60 0.90 -16.32 0.89
N ARG A 61 1.45 -15.39 0.07
CA ARG A 61 2.58 -14.56 0.45
C ARG A 61 2.21 -13.59 1.59
N ARG A 62 0.97 -13.08 1.61
CA ARG A 62 0.46 -12.27 2.74
C ARG A 62 0.45 -13.06 4.04
N ALA A 63 -0.01 -14.32 4.00
CA ALA A 63 0.00 -15.21 5.16
C ALA A 63 1.43 -15.52 5.64
N GLU A 64 2.39 -15.73 4.73
CA GLU A 64 3.80 -15.91 5.07
C GLU A 64 4.40 -14.69 5.78
N LEU A 65 4.09 -13.47 5.32
CA LEU A 65 4.53 -12.23 5.97
C LEU A 65 3.94 -12.09 7.38
N LEU A 66 2.64 -12.37 7.54
CA LEU A 66 2.01 -12.34 8.86
C LEU A 66 2.62 -13.39 9.80
N HIS A 67 2.92 -14.58 9.27
CA HIS A 67 3.62 -15.60 10.04
C HIS A 67 5.04 -15.16 10.44
N TRP A 68 5.80 -14.52 9.54
CA TRP A 68 7.09 -13.91 9.88
C TRP A 68 6.99 -12.91 11.02
N ALA A 69 5.98 -12.03 10.99
CA ALA A 69 5.78 -11.02 12.03
C ALA A 69 5.36 -11.64 13.38
N ALA A 70 4.64 -12.77 13.37
CA ALA A 70 4.18 -13.47 14.57
C ALA A 70 5.27 -14.29 15.28
N ARG A 71 6.43 -14.51 14.66
CA ARG A 71 7.50 -15.36 15.24
C ARG A 71 8.14 -14.72 16.44
N LYS A 72 8.10 -15.42 17.58
CA LYS A 72 8.85 -15.04 18.80
C LYS A 72 10.32 -15.49 18.73
N PRO A 73 11.22 -14.95 19.55
CA PRO A 73 10.94 -14.01 20.67
C PRO A 73 10.93 -12.53 20.29
N ARG A 74 11.24 -12.17 19.04
CA ARG A 74 11.36 -10.78 18.61
C ARG A 74 9.99 -10.23 18.23
N GLN A 75 9.64 -9.04 18.73
CA GLN A 75 8.50 -8.30 18.24
C GLN A 75 8.81 -7.72 16.86
N ARG A 76 7.94 -8.00 15.89
CA ARG A 76 8.10 -7.56 14.51
C ARG A 76 6.83 -6.88 14.04
N TYR A 77 6.98 -5.97 13.07
CA TYR A 77 5.86 -5.26 12.47
C TYR A 77 5.96 -5.24 10.95
N ILE A 78 4.80 -5.11 10.32
CA ILE A 78 4.68 -4.85 8.89
C ILE A 78 4.07 -3.46 8.74
N ILE A 79 4.68 -2.61 7.93
CA ILE A 79 4.07 -1.38 7.43
C ILE A 79 3.53 -1.69 6.05
N GLU A 80 2.20 -1.73 5.96
CA GLU A 80 1.46 -1.92 4.71
C GLU A 80 1.13 -0.56 4.13
N ASP A 81 1.75 -0.19 3.01
CA ASP A 81 1.42 1.04 2.28
C ASP A 81 0.48 0.71 1.13
N ASP A 82 -0.76 1.13 1.28
CA ASP A 82 -1.84 0.89 0.34
C ASP A 82 -2.29 2.21 -0.29
N TYR A 83 -1.68 2.56 -1.42
CA TYR A 83 -1.81 3.88 -2.03
C TYR A 83 -2.83 3.97 -3.16
N ASP A 84 -3.27 2.84 -3.76
CA ASP A 84 -4.18 2.83 -4.92
C ASP A 84 -5.07 1.58 -5.05
N SER A 85 -5.24 0.80 -3.99
CA SER A 85 -6.05 -0.44 -3.99
C SER A 85 -7.53 -0.24 -4.29
N GLU A 86 -8.02 0.99 -4.23
CA GLU A 86 -9.37 1.32 -4.68
C GLU A 86 -9.56 1.04 -6.18
N PHE A 87 -8.47 1.08 -6.97
CA PHE A 87 -8.50 0.84 -8.41
C PHE A 87 -8.22 -0.62 -8.71
N ARG A 88 -9.29 -1.41 -8.74
CA ARG A 88 -9.30 -2.82 -9.17
C ARG A 88 -10.26 -2.96 -10.34
N PHE A 89 -9.81 -3.64 -11.37
CA PHE A 89 -10.54 -3.68 -12.64
C PHE A 89 -11.18 -5.04 -12.92
N ASP A 90 -10.41 -6.12 -12.81
CA ASP A 90 -10.82 -7.44 -13.27
C ASP A 90 -10.61 -8.54 -12.22
N THR A 91 -10.24 -8.19 -10.98
CA THR A 91 -9.95 -9.16 -9.92
C THR A 91 -10.85 -8.98 -8.70
N ARG A 92 -11.05 -10.06 -7.96
CA ARG A 92 -11.70 -9.99 -6.64
C ARG A 92 -10.79 -9.27 -5.64
N PRO A 93 -11.36 -8.49 -4.72
CA PRO A 93 -10.59 -7.87 -3.64
C PRO A 93 -9.88 -8.93 -2.80
N LEU A 94 -8.58 -8.73 -2.60
CA LEU A 94 -7.85 -9.42 -1.54
C LEU A 94 -7.94 -8.58 -0.26
N PRO A 95 -8.15 -9.18 0.91
CA PRO A 95 -8.10 -8.44 2.17
C PRO A 95 -6.68 -7.89 2.38
N SER A 96 -6.57 -6.68 2.95
CA SER A 96 -5.28 -6.11 3.35
C SER A 96 -4.58 -7.00 4.39
N LEU A 97 -3.27 -6.87 4.56
CA LEU A 97 -2.54 -7.52 5.65
C LEU A 97 -3.13 -7.12 7.01
N GLN A 98 -3.48 -5.84 7.17
CA GLN A 98 -4.15 -5.34 8.37
C GLN A 98 -5.50 -6.02 8.59
N GLY A 99 -6.32 -6.15 7.53
CA GLY A 99 -7.61 -6.85 7.62
C GLY A 99 -7.48 -8.33 7.94
N MET A 100 -6.43 -8.99 7.46
CA MET A 100 -6.12 -10.39 7.79
C MET A 100 -5.60 -10.55 9.22
N ALA A 101 -4.82 -9.59 9.72
CA ALA A 101 -4.19 -9.64 11.05
C ALA A 101 -5.17 -9.24 12.18
N GLY A 102 -6.19 -8.46 11.86
CA GLY A 102 -7.11 -7.91 12.85
C GLY A 102 -6.59 -6.68 13.59
N ALA A 103 -7.39 -6.14 14.50
CA ALA A 103 -7.15 -4.84 15.14
C ALA A 103 -5.87 -4.79 16.01
N ASP A 104 -5.46 -5.90 16.59
CA ASP A 104 -4.27 -5.98 17.46
C ASP A 104 -3.12 -6.78 16.81
N GLY A 105 -3.22 -7.04 15.52
CA GLY A 105 -2.18 -7.70 14.74
C GLY A 105 -0.94 -6.83 14.54
N PRO A 106 0.15 -7.39 14.00
CA PRO A 106 1.43 -6.70 13.88
C PRO A 106 1.51 -5.79 12.62
N VAL A 107 0.41 -5.25 12.14
CA VAL A 107 0.35 -4.47 10.89
C VAL A 107 -0.02 -3.03 11.15
N VAL A 108 0.84 -2.12 10.73
CA VAL A 108 0.55 -0.69 10.61
C VAL A 108 0.12 -0.44 9.18
N TYR A 109 -1.13 -0.04 8.97
CA TYR A 109 -1.67 0.24 7.65
C TYR A 109 -1.60 1.73 7.34
N LEU A 110 -1.08 2.06 6.18
CA LEU A 110 -1.00 3.42 5.65
C LEU A 110 -1.83 3.52 4.37
N SER A 111 -2.58 4.61 4.22
CA SER A 111 -3.23 4.92 2.95
C SER A 111 -3.39 6.43 2.75
N THR A 112 -3.75 6.82 1.53
CA THR A 112 -3.84 8.22 1.12
C THR A 112 -5.03 8.47 0.22
N CYS A 113 -5.65 9.65 0.36
CA CYS A 113 -6.68 10.12 -0.55
C CYS A 113 -6.11 10.76 -1.84
N SER A 114 -4.78 10.81 -2.00
CA SER A 114 -4.15 11.50 -3.13
C SER A 114 -4.41 10.83 -4.48
N ARG A 115 -4.60 9.52 -4.50
CA ARG A 115 -4.88 8.75 -5.73
C ARG A 115 -6.39 8.60 -5.95
N SER A 116 -7.12 8.35 -4.86
CA SER A 116 -8.56 8.12 -4.94
C SER A 116 -9.40 9.39 -5.10
N LEU A 117 -8.85 10.58 -4.78
CA LEU A 117 -9.51 11.88 -4.96
C LEU A 117 -8.67 12.84 -5.81
N ALA A 118 -7.67 13.46 -5.19
CA ALA A 118 -6.78 14.39 -5.88
C ALA A 118 -5.45 14.52 -5.13
N PRO A 119 -4.31 14.66 -5.84
CA PRO A 119 -3.00 14.85 -5.20
C PRO A 119 -2.91 16.10 -4.31
N SER A 120 -3.73 17.12 -4.59
CA SER A 120 -3.76 18.38 -3.84
C SER A 120 -4.44 18.28 -2.47
N ILE A 121 -5.25 17.25 -2.22
CA ILE A 121 -6.00 17.13 -0.95
C ILE A 121 -5.08 16.87 0.25
N ARG A 122 -3.92 16.27 0.05
CA ARG A 122 -2.87 16.02 1.05
C ARG A 122 -3.36 15.35 2.33
N ILE A 123 -4.38 14.49 2.24
CA ILE A 123 -4.88 13.68 3.35
C ILE A 123 -4.38 12.26 3.22
N ALA A 124 -3.73 11.79 4.26
CA ALA A 124 -3.37 10.39 4.46
C ALA A 124 -3.88 9.93 5.84
N TYR A 125 -4.03 8.65 6.03
CA TYR A 125 -4.42 8.08 7.30
C TYR A 125 -3.62 6.82 7.61
N MET A 126 -3.56 6.52 8.92
CA MET A 126 -2.85 5.38 9.44
C MET A 126 -3.76 4.61 10.41
N VAL A 127 -3.78 3.29 10.26
CA VAL A 127 -4.42 2.39 11.21
C VAL A 127 -3.32 1.70 12.01
N LEU A 128 -3.27 1.99 13.31
CA LEU A 128 -2.30 1.40 14.23
C LEU A 128 -2.91 0.20 14.95
N PRO A 129 -2.10 -0.85 15.23
CA PRO A 129 -2.45 -1.86 16.21
C PRO A 129 -2.88 -1.24 17.54
N GLU A 130 -3.90 -1.81 18.18
CA GLU A 130 -4.46 -1.23 19.43
C GLU A 130 -3.41 -1.10 20.55
N HIS A 131 -2.52 -2.07 20.68
CA HIS A 131 -1.46 -2.05 21.69
C HIS A 131 -0.41 -0.94 21.47
N LEU A 132 -0.32 -0.34 20.28
CA LEU A 132 0.57 0.81 20.00
C LEU A 132 -0.09 2.16 20.31
N LEU A 133 -1.42 2.22 20.44
CA LEU A 133 -2.14 3.47 20.64
C LEU A 133 -1.74 4.23 21.91
N PRO A 134 -1.49 3.58 23.09
CA PRO A 134 -1.06 4.31 24.26
C PRO A 134 0.28 5.03 24.06
N ALA A 135 1.27 4.32 23.52
CA ALA A 135 2.60 4.90 23.24
C ALA A 135 2.53 6.01 22.18
N TRP A 136 1.71 5.82 21.15
CA TRP A 136 1.46 6.85 20.13
C TRP A 136 0.86 8.11 20.75
N ARG A 137 -0.20 7.99 21.54
CA ARG A 137 -0.89 9.11 22.19
C ARG A 137 0.03 9.86 23.15
N GLU A 138 0.85 9.17 23.91
CA GLU A 138 1.83 9.78 24.80
C GLU A 138 2.87 10.59 24.02
N LYS A 139 3.48 9.96 23.00
CA LYS A 139 4.57 10.58 22.22
C LYS A 139 4.11 11.79 21.42
N TYR A 140 2.93 11.73 20.83
CA TYR A 140 2.43 12.74 19.89
C TYR A 140 1.34 13.67 20.45
N ARG A 141 1.07 13.61 21.74
CA ARG A 141 -0.01 14.37 22.38
C ARG A 141 0.08 15.90 22.19
N LEU A 142 1.29 16.43 22.00
CA LEU A 142 1.55 17.86 21.81
C LEU A 142 1.68 18.26 20.32
N TYR A 143 1.58 17.32 19.41
CA TYR A 143 1.63 17.60 17.99
C TYR A 143 0.26 18.01 17.48
N SER A 144 0.22 19.09 16.73
CA SER A 144 -1.00 19.50 16.01
C SER A 144 -1.21 18.62 14.77
N GLY A 145 -2.47 18.34 14.46
CA GLY A 145 -2.81 17.68 13.18
C GLY A 145 -2.39 18.56 11.99
N THR A 146 -1.80 17.93 10.98
CA THR A 146 -1.33 18.61 9.75
C THR A 146 -2.46 18.87 8.74
N VAL A 147 -3.60 18.20 8.89
CA VAL A 147 -4.77 18.35 8.03
C VAL A 147 -5.75 19.32 8.72
N SER A 148 -6.22 20.34 7.98
CA SER A 148 -7.17 21.29 8.52
C SER A 148 -8.50 20.63 8.90
N ARG A 149 -9.17 21.12 9.95
CA ARG A 149 -10.49 20.61 10.35
C ARG A 149 -11.55 20.78 9.27
N PHE A 150 -11.43 21.83 8.46
CA PHE A 150 -12.34 22.06 7.34
C PHE A 150 -12.22 20.91 6.30
N GLU A 151 -11.01 20.56 5.90
CA GLU A 151 -10.78 19.46 4.95
C GLU A 151 -11.20 18.11 5.54
N GLN A 152 -10.91 17.85 6.82
CA GLN A 152 -11.36 16.63 7.50
C GLN A 152 -12.89 16.51 7.49
N GLN A 153 -13.60 17.58 7.84
CA GLN A 153 -15.06 17.57 7.86
C GLN A 153 -15.65 17.47 6.46
N THR A 154 -15.06 18.14 5.49
CA THR A 154 -15.48 18.06 4.09
C THR A 154 -15.35 16.64 3.57
N LEU A 155 -14.19 15.99 3.81
CA LEU A 155 -13.97 14.59 3.43
C LEU A 155 -14.94 13.64 4.15
N ALA A 156 -15.14 13.85 5.45
CA ALA A 156 -16.09 13.03 6.22
C ALA A 156 -17.50 13.10 5.63
N ARG A 157 -18.01 14.30 5.32
CA ARG A 157 -19.31 14.46 4.64
C ARG A 157 -19.33 13.84 3.26
N PHE A 158 -18.27 14.03 2.48
CA PHE A 158 -18.14 13.44 1.15
C PHE A 158 -18.24 11.91 1.18
N ILE A 159 -17.68 11.28 2.21
CA ILE A 159 -17.78 9.84 2.45
C ILE A 159 -19.19 9.46 2.93
N THR A 160 -19.69 10.09 4.00
CA THR A 160 -20.95 9.69 4.65
C THR A 160 -22.18 9.92 3.80
N GLU A 161 -22.16 10.95 2.92
CA GLU A 161 -23.22 11.23 1.97
C GLU A 161 -23.12 10.38 0.67
N GLY A 162 -22.14 9.46 0.61
CA GLY A 162 -21.96 8.50 -0.48
C GLY A 162 -21.37 9.09 -1.76
N TYR A 163 -20.91 10.33 -1.75
CA TYR A 163 -20.25 10.94 -2.91
C TYR A 163 -18.94 10.24 -3.25
N PHE A 164 -18.16 9.84 -2.24
CA PHE A 164 -16.90 9.12 -2.43
C PHE A 164 -17.10 7.80 -3.18
N THR A 165 -18.08 7.00 -2.77
CA THR A 165 -18.39 5.72 -3.43
C THR A 165 -18.79 5.93 -4.89
N ARG A 166 -19.65 6.94 -5.17
CA ARG A 166 -20.05 7.27 -6.54
C ARG A 166 -18.89 7.80 -7.39
N HIS A 167 -18.00 8.58 -6.78
CA HIS A 167 -16.78 9.07 -7.43
C HIS A 167 -15.89 7.91 -7.83
N LEU A 168 -15.53 7.01 -6.89
CA LEU A 168 -14.70 5.83 -7.16
C LEU A 168 -15.29 4.93 -8.24
N ALA A 169 -16.62 4.73 -8.25
CA ALA A 169 -17.27 3.92 -9.27
C ALA A 169 -17.05 4.51 -10.68
N ARG A 170 -17.17 5.83 -10.83
CA ARG A 170 -16.92 6.52 -12.11
C ARG A 170 -15.45 6.48 -12.50
N GLU A 171 -14.55 6.74 -11.56
CA GLU A 171 -13.11 6.71 -11.80
C GLU A 171 -12.63 5.32 -12.24
N ARG A 172 -13.13 4.26 -11.62
CA ARG A 172 -12.80 2.87 -12.03
C ARG A 172 -13.17 2.59 -13.46
N VAL A 173 -14.35 3.04 -13.92
CA VAL A 173 -14.78 2.87 -15.32
C VAL A 173 -13.86 3.66 -16.26
N ALA A 174 -13.56 4.92 -15.92
CA ALA A 174 -12.72 5.78 -16.73
C ALA A 174 -11.27 5.26 -16.83
N TYR A 175 -10.68 4.86 -15.69
CA TYR A 175 -9.31 4.33 -15.67
C TYR A 175 -9.21 2.95 -16.33
N LYS A 176 -10.23 2.09 -16.18
CA LYS A 176 -10.28 0.83 -16.93
C LYS A 176 -10.23 1.08 -18.43
N ALA A 177 -11.05 1.98 -18.95
CA ALA A 177 -11.07 2.30 -20.38
C ALA A 177 -9.72 2.85 -20.87
N ARG A 178 -9.06 3.72 -20.07
CA ARG A 178 -7.72 4.25 -20.39
C ARG A 178 -6.65 3.16 -20.37
N ARG A 179 -6.66 2.28 -19.38
CA ARG A 179 -5.77 1.13 -19.31
C ARG A 179 -5.95 0.22 -20.53
N ASP A 180 -7.18 -0.12 -20.86
CA ASP A 180 -7.47 -1.02 -21.98
C ASP A 180 -6.99 -0.41 -23.31
N ALA A 181 -7.22 0.90 -23.52
CA ALA A 181 -6.72 1.61 -24.69
C ALA A 181 -5.19 1.66 -24.75
N LEU A 182 -4.51 1.95 -23.63
CA LEU A 182 -3.05 1.96 -23.54
C LEU A 182 -2.47 0.56 -23.81
N THR A 183 -3.03 -0.46 -23.18
CA THR A 183 -2.60 -1.86 -23.36
C THR A 183 -2.73 -2.29 -24.81
N ALA A 184 -3.87 -1.99 -25.45
CA ALA A 184 -4.09 -2.31 -26.87
C ALA A 184 -3.08 -1.59 -27.78
N ALA A 185 -2.81 -0.29 -27.53
CA ALA A 185 -1.85 0.48 -28.31
C ALA A 185 -0.41 -0.05 -28.15
N LEU A 186 -0.01 -0.38 -26.93
CA LEU A 186 1.31 -0.96 -26.67
C LEU A 186 1.46 -2.34 -27.30
N THR A 187 0.45 -3.22 -27.16
CA THR A 187 0.50 -4.54 -27.79
C THR A 187 0.53 -4.47 -29.32
N ALA A 188 -0.10 -3.45 -29.93
CA ALA A 188 -0.04 -3.25 -31.36
C ALA A 188 1.28 -2.65 -31.87
N ALA A 189 2.01 -1.92 -31.00
CA ALA A 189 3.24 -1.22 -31.35
C ALA A 189 4.51 -2.09 -31.27
N PHE A 190 4.46 -3.20 -30.50
CA PHE A 190 5.60 -4.08 -30.27
C PHE A 190 5.35 -5.47 -30.82
N ALA A 191 6.41 -6.13 -31.31
CA ALA A 191 6.33 -7.51 -31.75
C ALA A 191 6.14 -8.48 -30.55
N PRO A 192 5.56 -9.69 -30.78
CA PRO A 192 5.40 -10.67 -29.72
C PRO A 192 6.74 -11.01 -29.03
N GLY A 193 6.80 -10.85 -27.71
CA GLY A 193 7.99 -11.08 -26.90
C GLY A 193 8.90 -9.88 -26.69
N GLU A 194 8.69 -8.75 -27.38
CA GLU A 194 9.46 -7.51 -27.14
C GLU A 194 8.96 -6.70 -25.95
N LEU A 195 7.71 -6.89 -25.54
CA LEU A 195 7.10 -6.18 -24.42
C LEU A 195 6.36 -7.15 -23.50
N THR A 196 6.60 -7.01 -22.21
CA THR A 196 5.83 -7.68 -21.16
C THR A 196 5.10 -6.62 -20.34
N LEU A 197 3.78 -6.74 -20.23
CA LEU A 197 2.95 -5.86 -19.43
C LEU A 197 2.61 -6.54 -18.10
N ALA A 198 2.87 -5.84 -16.99
CA ALA A 198 2.56 -6.29 -15.64
C ALA A 198 1.60 -5.30 -14.94
N GLY A 199 0.99 -5.68 -13.82
CA GLY A 199 0.15 -4.77 -13.03
C GLY A 199 -1.21 -4.43 -13.63
N LEU A 200 -1.67 -5.17 -14.66
CA LEU A 200 -2.86 -4.82 -15.44
C LEU A 200 -4.19 -4.83 -14.66
N HIS A 201 -4.24 -5.55 -13.54
CA HIS A 201 -5.51 -5.83 -12.85
C HIS A 201 -5.81 -4.88 -11.71
N THR A 202 -4.81 -4.18 -11.20
CA THR A 202 -4.91 -3.30 -10.04
C THR A 202 -4.08 -2.04 -10.21
N GLY A 203 -4.44 -0.97 -9.49
CA GLY A 203 -3.67 0.25 -9.41
C GLY A 203 -3.73 1.15 -10.65
N LEU A 204 -2.90 2.19 -10.64
CA LEU A 204 -2.89 3.26 -11.64
C LEU A 204 -1.60 3.35 -12.46
N HIS A 205 -0.75 2.33 -12.43
CA HIS A 205 0.44 2.20 -13.30
C HIS A 205 0.61 0.76 -13.79
N LEU A 206 1.37 0.61 -14.86
CA LEU A 206 1.67 -0.66 -15.53
C LEU A 206 3.17 -0.85 -15.56
#